data_38d0db313997fdebd35c7c933da1ec8a
#
_entry.id   38d0db313997fdebd35c7c933da1ec8a
#
_cell.length_a   1.000
_cell.length_b   1.000
_cell.length_c   1.000
_cell.angle_alpha   90.00
_cell.angle_beta   90.00
_cell.angle_gamma   90.00
#
_symmetry.space_group_name_H-M   'P 1'
#
loop_
_entity.id
_entity.type
_entity.pdbx_description
1 polymer ?
#
loop_
_entity_poly.entity_id
_entity_poly.type
_entity_poly.pdbx_seq_one_letter_code
_entity_poly.pdbx_strand_id
1 'polypeptide(L)'
;MAIFEIISVGLIVNFMSLVGGGSLLEQTGFMAQIYKASGISSEPQFLFLTGISILMFLVISTIISMITTWRLAMFAQRTGTELADRLYSHFLNQSWLFHASGSSAILTKKITVECARVTGGILLPLMYMNAKIALVTLLSLSIFLYDPTIALIGISVFGISYFFIFKGVRN
;
A
#
# COMPACT_ATOMS: atom_id res chain seq x y z
N MET A 1 3.79 6.64 -1.75
CA MET A 1 3.67 5.37 -1.02
C MET A 1 4.35 4.25 -1.81
N ALA A 2 3.77 3.74 -2.91
CA ALA A 2 4.31 2.60 -3.66
C ALA A 2 5.81 2.71 -4.05
N ILE A 3 6.25 3.87 -4.53
CA ILE A 3 7.65 4.10 -4.92
C ILE A 3 8.60 3.96 -3.73
N PHE A 4 8.25 4.52 -2.57
CA PHE A 4 9.06 4.38 -1.35
C PHE A 4 9.12 2.94 -0.84
N GLU A 5 8.02 2.19 -0.94
CA GLU A 5 7.99 0.77 -0.59
C GLU A 5 8.90 -0.05 -1.50
N ILE A 6 8.88 0.20 -2.82
CA ILE A 6 9.75 -0.48 -3.79
C ILE A 6 11.23 -0.18 -3.52
N ILE A 7 11.57 1.09 -3.29
CA ILE A 7 12.95 1.49 -2.96
C ILE A 7 13.38 0.82 -1.66
N SER A 8 12.51 0.77 -0.65
CA SER A 8 12.80 0.11 0.64
C SER A 8 13.12 -1.37 0.46
N VAL A 9 12.33 -2.09 -0.33
CA VAL A 9 12.57 -3.51 -0.64
C VAL A 9 13.89 -3.68 -1.38
N GLY A 10 14.16 -2.86 -2.39
CA GLY A 10 15.40 -2.89 -3.15
C GLY A 10 16.65 -2.63 -2.28
N LEU A 11 16.56 -1.69 -1.35
CA LEU A 11 17.64 -1.40 -0.40
C LEU A 11 17.90 -2.58 0.55
N ILE A 12 16.85 -3.24 1.06
CA ILE A 12 16.99 -4.41 1.93
C ILE A 12 17.65 -5.56 1.18
N VAL A 13 17.19 -5.86 -0.05
CA VAL A 13 17.75 -6.95 -0.87
C VAL A 13 19.22 -6.71 -1.15
N ASN A 14 19.61 -5.49 -1.55
CA ASN A 14 21.01 -5.14 -1.78
C ASN A 14 21.85 -5.22 -0.50
N PHE A 15 21.31 -4.81 0.65
CA PHE A 15 21.98 -4.92 1.93
C PHE A 15 22.18 -6.37 2.36
N MET A 16 21.17 -7.23 2.20
CA MET A 16 21.28 -8.65 2.50
C MET A 16 22.29 -9.36 1.61
N SER A 17 22.35 -9.01 0.33
CA SER A 17 23.38 -9.49 -0.59
C SER A 17 24.78 -9.07 -0.13
N LEU A 18 24.92 -7.87 0.41
CA LEU A 18 26.18 -7.34 0.93
C LEU A 18 26.66 -8.11 2.17
N VAL A 19 25.74 -8.38 3.10
CA VAL A 19 26.04 -9.10 4.35
C VAL A 19 26.31 -10.59 4.11
N GLY A 20 25.63 -11.21 3.12
CA GLY A 20 25.73 -12.63 2.81
C GLY A 20 26.84 -13.03 1.84
N GLY A 21 27.41 -12.09 1.09
CA GLY A 21 28.26 -12.38 -0.07
C GLY A 21 29.78 -12.33 0.12
N GLY A 22 30.30 -12.25 1.35
CA GLY A 22 31.76 -12.19 1.58
C GLY A 22 32.32 -10.77 1.42
N SER A 23 33.67 -10.65 1.16
CA SER A 23 34.36 -9.35 1.15
C SER A 23 33.77 -8.38 0.11
N LEU A 24 33.50 -7.14 0.54
CA LEU A 24 32.99 -6.03 -0.29
C LEU A 24 33.88 -5.70 -1.50
N LEU A 25 35.16 -6.07 -1.42
CA LEU A 25 36.17 -5.79 -2.45
C LEU A 25 36.01 -6.67 -3.70
N GLU A 26 35.36 -7.84 -3.58
CA GLU A 26 35.18 -8.80 -4.68
C GLU A 26 33.82 -8.63 -5.40
N GLN A 27 32.90 -7.83 -4.86
CA GLN A 27 31.59 -7.62 -5.45
C GLN A 27 31.62 -6.48 -6.48
N THR A 28 31.19 -6.78 -7.71
CA THR A 28 30.97 -5.83 -8.79
C THR A 28 29.52 -5.30 -8.74
N GLY A 29 29.18 -4.53 -7.70
CA GLY A 29 27.82 -4.01 -7.52
C GLY A 29 27.79 -2.51 -7.21
N PHE A 30 26.61 -1.92 -7.29
CA PHE A 30 26.35 -0.51 -6.96
C PHE A 30 26.85 -0.14 -5.55
N MET A 31 26.70 -1.03 -4.58
CA MET A 31 27.19 -0.83 -3.19
C MET A 31 28.70 -0.85 -3.08
N ALA A 32 29.40 -1.63 -3.89
CA ALA A 32 30.87 -1.63 -3.93
C ALA A 32 31.43 -0.29 -4.49
N GLN A 33 30.71 0.33 -5.42
CA GLN A 33 31.06 1.67 -5.92
C GLN A 33 30.87 2.73 -4.82
N ILE A 34 29.77 2.65 -4.05
CA ILE A 34 29.52 3.55 -2.92
C ILE A 34 30.58 3.35 -1.84
N TYR A 35 30.98 2.11 -1.54
CA TYR A 35 32.04 1.82 -0.58
C TYR A 35 33.38 2.48 -0.98
N LYS A 36 33.79 2.32 -2.24
CA LYS A 36 35.00 2.96 -2.77
C LYS A 36 34.94 4.48 -2.78
N ALA A 37 33.75 5.05 -3.02
CA ALA A 37 33.53 6.49 -3.02
C ALA A 37 33.44 7.10 -1.60
N SER A 38 33.02 6.31 -0.60
CA SER A 38 32.83 6.78 0.79
C SER A 38 34.15 7.02 1.55
N GLY A 39 35.30 6.47 1.07
CA GLY A 39 36.60 6.62 1.74
C GLY A 39 36.72 5.93 3.10
N ILE A 40 35.79 5.06 3.46
CA ILE A 40 35.78 4.35 4.75
C ILE A 40 36.70 3.15 4.64
N SER A 41 37.72 3.10 5.53
CA SER A 41 38.79 2.10 5.50
C SER A 41 38.39 0.74 6.10
N SER A 42 37.28 0.65 6.84
CA SER A 42 36.85 -0.58 7.50
C SER A 42 35.50 -1.07 7.00
N GLU A 43 35.44 -2.29 6.48
CA GLU A 43 34.18 -2.95 6.04
C GLU A 43 33.08 -2.99 7.12
N PRO A 44 33.39 -3.33 8.40
CA PRO A 44 32.35 -3.36 9.45
C PRO A 44 31.72 -2.00 9.72
N GLN A 45 32.48 -0.92 9.66
CA GLN A 45 31.96 0.44 9.85
C GLN A 45 31.07 0.85 8.69
N PHE A 46 31.41 0.51 7.46
CA PHE A 46 30.58 0.76 6.29
C PHE A 46 29.25 -0.01 6.36
N LEU A 47 29.30 -1.30 6.72
CA LEU A 47 28.09 -2.13 6.91
C LEU A 47 27.18 -1.55 7.99
N PHE A 48 27.75 -1.14 9.12
CA PHE A 48 26.99 -0.53 10.22
C PHE A 48 26.32 0.78 9.80
N LEU A 49 27.08 1.66 9.13
CA LEU A 49 26.55 2.96 8.68
C LEU A 49 25.47 2.79 7.61
N THR A 50 25.68 1.85 6.67
CA THR A 50 24.71 1.52 5.62
C THR A 50 23.44 0.92 6.24
N GLY A 51 23.57 0.03 7.24
CA GLY A 51 22.44 -0.53 7.97
C GLY A 51 21.59 0.55 8.67
N ILE A 52 22.25 1.50 9.37
CA ILE A 52 21.56 2.63 9.99
C ILE A 52 20.87 3.50 8.95
N SER A 53 21.52 3.80 7.82
CA SER A 53 20.94 4.61 6.75
C SER A 53 19.67 3.97 6.16
N ILE A 54 19.71 2.66 5.92
CA ILE A 54 18.54 1.89 5.44
C ILE A 54 17.44 1.90 6.48
N LEU A 55 17.76 1.73 7.77
CA LEU A 55 16.80 1.76 8.85
C LEU A 55 16.11 3.13 8.94
N MET A 56 16.87 4.22 8.86
CA MET A 56 16.34 5.58 8.79
C MET A 56 15.39 5.76 7.59
N PHE A 57 15.79 5.27 6.41
CA PHE A 57 14.96 5.33 5.21
C PHE A 57 13.65 4.54 5.37
N LEU A 58 13.70 3.36 6.00
CA LEU A 58 12.51 2.55 6.32
C LEU A 58 11.55 3.29 7.26
N VAL A 59 12.07 3.93 8.28
CA VAL A 59 11.25 4.74 9.20
C VAL A 59 10.57 5.88 8.46
N ILE A 60 11.30 6.61 7.61
CA ILE A 60 10.74 7.70 6.79
C ILE A 60 9.66 7.15 5.84
N SER A 61 9.94 6.04 5.16
CA SER A 61 8.99 5.38 4.26
C SER A 61 7.70 4.99 4.98
N THR A 62 7.82 4.44 6.20
CA THR A 62 6.67 4.06 7.03
C THR A 62 5.85 5.28 7.44
N ILE A 63 6.49 6.39 7.83
CA ILE A 63 5.81 7.64 8.18
C ILE A 63 5.03 8.19 6.98
N ILE A 64 5.65 8.21 5.79
CA ILE A 64 4.98 8.64 4.55
C ILE A 64 3.78 7.75 4.24
N SER A 65 3.93 6.43 4.39
CA SER A 65 2.86 5.46 4.19
C SER A 65 1.69 5.71 5.16
N MET A 66 2.00 5.96 6.43
CA MET A 66 1.01 6.27 7.47
C MET A 66 0.25 7.56 7.16
N ILE A 67 0.95 8.63 6.79
CA ILE A 67 0.34 9.92 6.42
C ILE A 67 -0.56 9.74 5.20
N THR A 68 -0.11 9.00 4.19
CA THR A 68 -0.90 8.75 2.96
C THR A 68 -2.17 7.97 3.29
N THR A 69 -2.07 6.93 4.10
CA THR A 69 -3.22 6.11 4.55
C THR A 69 -4.21 6.96 5.35
N TRP A 70 -3.71 7.80 6.25
CA TRP A 70 -4.55 8.73 7.02
C TRP A 70 -5.28 9.73 6.12
N ARG A 71 -4.57 10.34 5.15
CA ARG A 71 -5.18 11.25 4.18
C ARG A 71 -6.28 10.57 3.35
N LEU A 72 -6.04 9.33 2.95
CA LEU A 72 -7.01 8.53 2.21
C LEU A 72 -8.28 8.27 3.05
N ALA A 73 -8.10 7.88 4.31
CA ALA A 73 -9.20 7.66 5.24
C ALA A 73 -9.99 8.96 5.50
N MET A 74 -9.30 10.08 5.70
CA MET A 74 -9.94 11.38 5.87
C MET A 74 -10.75 11.80 4.64
N PHE A 75 -10.24 11.55 3.44
CA PHE A 75 -10.97 11.83 2.21
C PHE A 75 -12.24 10.98 2.11
N ALA A 76 -12.14 9.67 2.38
CA ALA A 76 -13.29 8.77 2.38
C ALA A 76 -14.36 9.21 3.39
N GLN A 77 -13.96 9.61 4.60
CA GLN A 77 -14.89 10.09 5.63
C GLN A 77 -15.57 11.40 5.23
N ARG A 78 -14.83 12.35 4.65
CA ARG A 78 -15.42 13.61 4.13
C ARG A 78 -16.46 13.35 3.06
N THR A 79 -16.15 12.45 2.12
CA THR A 79 -17.11 12.06 1.07
C THR A 79 -18.35 11.39 1.66
N GLY A 80 -18.17 10.56 2.69
CA GLY A 80 -19.29 9.95 3.42
C GLY A 80 -20.18 10.97 4.14
N THR A 81 -19.57 11.96 4.79
CA THR A 81 -20.30 13.05 5.44
C THR A 81 -21.07 13.89 4.41
N GLU A 82 -20.44 14.26 3.30
CA GLU A 82 -21.10 15.01 2.24
C GLU A 82 -22.29 14.24 1.64
N LEU A 83 -22.18 12.93 1.50
CA LEU A 83 -23.28 12.08 1.06
C LEU A 83 -24.42 12.10 2.08
N ALA A 84 -24.10 11.99 3.37
CA ALA A 84 -25.10 12.04 4.46
C ALA A 84 -25.81 13.40 4.50
N ASP A 85 -25.09 14.51 4.33
CA ASP A 85 -25.65 15.86 4.32
C ASP A 85 -26.59 16.08 3.12
N ARG A 86 -26.21 15.61 1.94
CA ARG A 86 -27.06 15.66 0.74
C ARG A 86 -28.35 14.83 0.93
N LEU A 87 -28.21 13.64 1.52
CA LEU A 87 -29.35 12.78 1.80
C LEU A 87 -30.27 13.43 2.83
N TYR A 88 -29.71 14.00 3.89
CA TYR A 88 -30.45 14.72 4.91
C TYR A 88 -31.23 15.90 4.33
N SER A 89 -30.55 16.75 3.54
CA SER A 89 -31.17 17.87 2.86
C SER A 89 -32.28 17.42 1.91
N HIS A 90 -32.08 16.32 1.17
CA HIS A 90 -33.10 15.75 0.31
C HIS A 90 -34.34 15.32 1.11
N PHE A 91 -34.16 14.65 2.24
CA PHE A 91 -35.27 14.23 3.10
C PHE A 91 -36.00 15.40 3.73
N LEU A 92 -35.34 16.44 4.15
CA LEU A 92 -35.98 17.64 4.71
C LEU A 92 -36.87 18.36 3.69
N ASN A 93 -36.52 18.31 2.41
CA ASN A 93 -37.29 18.95 1.33
C ASN A 93 -38.43 18.09 0.78
N GLN A 94 -38.73 16.92 1.39
CA GLN A 94 -39.87 16.08 1.00
C GLN A 94 -41.20 16.66 1.50
N SER A 95 -42.28 16.26 0.86
CA SER A 95 -43.65 16.72 1.22
C SER A 95 -44.02 16.29 2.64
N TRP A 96 -44.95 17.04 3.26
CA TRP A 96 -45.48 16.72 4.60
C TRP A 96 -46.06 15.30 4.68
N LEU A 97 -46.67 14.82 3.60
CA LEU A 97 -47.23 13.47 3.53
C LEU A 97 -46.17 12.37 3.72
N PHE A 98 -44.99 12.60 3.18
CA PHE A 98 -43.81 11.72 3.37
C PHE A 98 -43.40 11.66 4.84
N HIS A 99 -43.36 12.81 5.53
CA HIS A 99 -42.98 12.89 6.94
C HIS A 99 -44.06 12.29 7.86
N ALA A 100 -45.35 12.43 7.48
CA ALA A 100 -46.46 11.87 8.23
C ALA A 100 -46.53 10.34 8.13
N SER A 101 -46.09 9.75 7.03
CA SER A 101 -46.09 8.29 6.80
C SER A 101 -44.81 7.57 7.28
N GLY A 102 -43.74 8.30 7.60
CA GLY A 102 -42.44 7.77 7.94
C GLY A 102 -42.01 8.06 9.39
N SER A 103 -41.29 7.10 9.99
CA SER A 103 -40.67 7.32 11.30
C SER A 103 -39.35 8.07 11.14
N SER A 104 -39.18 9.18 11.85
CA SER A 104 -37.93 9.95 11.91
C SER A 104 -36.73 9.09 12.32
N ALA A 105 -36.94 8.08 13.17
CA ALA A 105 -35.93 7.15 13.59
C ALA A 105 -35.36 6.29 12.43
N ILE A 106 -36.23 5.87 11.51
CA ILE A 106 -35.84 5.09 10.32
C ILE A 106 -35.02 5.97 9.38
N LEU A 107 -35.39 7.23 9.18
CA LEU A 107 -34.68 8.19 8.35
C LEU A 107 -33.30 8.49 8.91
N THR A 108 -33.21 8.76 10.21
CA THR A 108 -31.91 8.99 10.89
C THR A 108 -31.00 7.77 10.77
N LYS A 109 -31.55 6.56 10.95
CA LYS A 109 -30.78 5.32 10.76
C LYS A 109 -30.25 5.19 9.33
N LYS A 110 -31.05 5.46 8.32
CA LYS A 110 -30.63 5.42 6.91
C LYS A 110 -29.49 6.40 6.63
N ILE A 111 -29.60 7.63 7.12
CA ILE A 111 -28.57 8.65 6.91
C ILE A 111 -27.28 8.30 7.62
N THR A 112 -27.33 7.94 8.91
CA THR A 112 -26.12 7.71 9.70
C THR A 112 -25.50 6.34 9.45
N VAL A 113 -26.30 5.28 9.53
CA VAL A 113 -25.78 3.90 9.50
C VAL A 113 -25.48 3.45 8.07
N GLU A 114 -26.36 3.71 7.11
CA GLU A 114 -26.16 3.23 5.74
C GLU A 114 -25.08 4.04 5.02
N CYS A 115 -24.99 5.36 5.24
CA CYS A 115 -23.89 6.15 4.71
C CYS A 115 -22.55 5.72 5.30
N ALA A 116 -22.47 5.47 6.61
CA ALA A 116 -21.26 4.94 7.24
C ALA A 116 -20.87 3.56 6.70
N ARG A 117 -21.86 2.70 6.43
CA ARG A 117 -21.64 1.38 5.84
C ARG A 117 -21.10 1.48 4.40
N VAL A 118 -21.64 2.36 3.58
CA VAL A 118 -21.14 2.61 2.22
C VAL A 118 -19.72 3.18 2.26
N THR A 119 -19.47 4.15 3.13
CA THR A 119 -18.15 4.77 3.27
C THR A 119 -17.10 3.76 3.75
N GLY A 120 -17.37 3.05 4.82
CA GLY A 120 -16.43 2.10 5.43
C GLY A 120 -16.35 0.76 4.70
N GLY A 121 -17.47 0.26 4.15
CA GLY A 121 -17.55 -1.05 3.51
C GLY A 121 -17.27 -1.06 2.01
N ILE A 122 -17.42 0.06 1.33
CA ILE A 122 -17.26 0.14 -0.12
C ILE A 122 -16.19 1.17 -0.50
N LEU A 123 -16.36 2.43 -0.13
CA LEU A 123 -15.52 3.52 -0.61
C LEU A 123 -14.08 3.36 -0.14
N LEU A 124 -13.88 3.14 1.14
CA LEU A 124 -12.57 3.02 1.76
C LEU A 124 -11.79 1.79 1.27
N PRO A 125 -12.38 0.57 1.20
CA PRO A 125 -11.72 -0.59 0.60
C PRO A 125 -11.38 -0.40 -0.89
N LEU A 126 -12.26 0.24 -1.68
CA LEU A 126 -11.97 0.53 -3.09
C LEU A 126 -10.76 1.45 -3.26
N MET A 127 -10.63 2.47 -2.42
CA MET A 127 -9.48 3.37 -2.44
C MET A 127 -8.19 2.64 -2.08
N TYR A 128 -8.22 1.76 -1.06
CA TYR A 128 -7.08 0.92 -0.72
C TYR A 128 -6.73 -0.06 -1.82
N MET A 129 -7.72 -0.67 -2.45
CA MET A 129 -7.53 -1.58 -3.57
C MET A 129 -6.81 -0.89 -4.73
N ASN A 130 -7.23 0.31 -5.13
CA ASN A 130 -6.55 1.09 -6.16
C ASN A 130 -5.08 1.38 -5.82
N ALA A 131 -4.81 1.77 -4.57
CA ALA A 131 -3.45 2.02 -4.11
C ALA A 131 -2.58 0.75 -4.14
N LYS A 132 -3.15 -0.41 -3.77
CA LYS A 132 -2.45 -1.70 -3.79
C LYS A 132 -2.26 -2.24 -5.20
N ILE A 133 -3.22 -2.04 -6.11
CA ILE A 133 -3.06 -2.38 -7.54
C ILE A 133 -1.89 -1.60 -8.14
N ALA A 134 -1.83 -0.29 -7.91
CA ALA A 134 -0.71 0.53 -8.37
C ALA A 134 0.64 0.03 -7.84
N LEU A 135 0.71 -0.33 -6.55
CA LEU A 135 1.91 -0.89 -5.94
C LEU A 135 2.32 -2.21 -6.60
N VAL A 136 1.39 -3.17 -6.72
CA VAL A 136 1.66 -4.49 -7.32
C VAL A 136 2.10 -4.34 -8.76
N THR A 137 1.45 -3.46 -9.55
CA THR A 137 1.82 -3.21 -10.94
C THR A 137 3.24 -2.65 -11.07
N LEU A 138 3.57 -1.64 -10.26
CA LEU A 138 4.92 -1.06 -10.26
C LEU A 138 5.98 -2.05 -9.80
N LEU A 139 5.70 -2.85 -8.77
CA LEU A 139 6.61 -3.89 -8.28
C LEU A 139 6.83 -4.97 -9.34
N SER A 140 5.76 -5.48 -9.95
CA SER A 140 5.85 -6.47 -11.02
C SER A 140 6.62 -5.95 -12.23
N LEU A 141 6.40 -4.69 -12.61
CA LEU A 141 7.13 -4.05 -13.69
C LEU A 141 8.62 -3.90 -13.35
N SER A 142 8.94 -3.51 -12.11
CA SER A 142 10.32 -3.37 -11.65
C SER A 142 11.08 -4.70 -11.70
N ILE A 143 10.44 -5.80 -11.22
CA ILE A 143 11.04 -7.14 -11.27
C ILE A 143 11.19 -7.62 -12.72
N PHE A 144 10.19 -7.37 -13.56
CA PHE A 144 10.24 -7.78 -14.98
C PHE A 144 11.36 -7.08 -15.76
N LEU A 145 11.63 -5.80 -15.43
CA LEU A 145 12.73 -5.05 -16.06
C LEU A 145 14.11 -5.50 -15.57
N TYR A 146 14.20 -5.99 -14.32
CA TYR A 146 15.45 -6.45 -13.73
C TYR A 146 15.79 -7.89 -14.18
N ASP A 147 14.85 -8.81 -14.03
CA ASP A 147 14.98 -10.21 -14.45
C ASP A 147 13.62 -10.79 -14.88
N PRO A 148 13.37 -10.87 -16.21
CA PRO A 148 12.11 -11.36 -16.75
C PRO A 148 11.85 -12.84 -16.41
N THR A 149 12.92 -13.64 -16.17
CA THR A 149 12.79 -15.06 -15.84
C THR A 149 12.17 -15.25 -14.45
N ILE A 150 12.68 -14.50 -13.46
CA ILE A 150 12.15 -14.52 -12.09
C ILE A 150 10.70 -14.01 -12.06
N ALA A 151 10.40 -12.96 -12.82
CA ALA A 151 9.06 -12.41 -12.93
C ALA A 151 8.06 -13.45 -13.47
N LEU A 152 8.42 -14.16 -14.53
CA LEU A 152 7.55 -15.20 -15.14
C LEU A 152 7.34 -16.40 -14.19
N ILE A 153 8.38 -16.84 -13.49
CA ILE A 153 8.26 -17.89 -12.47
C ILE A 153 7.32 -17.44 -11.36
N GLY A 154 7.48 -16.24 -10.84
CA GLY A 154 6.60 -15.69 -9.81
C GLY A 154 5.14 -15.65 -10.24
N ILE A 155 4.84 -15.09 -11.41
CA ILE A 155 3.48 -15.01 -11.96
C ILE A 155 2.88 -16.41 -12.14
N SER A 156 3.65 -17.37 -12.66
CA SER A 156 3.16 -18.75 -12.86
C SER A 156 2.86 -19.44 -11.55
N VAL A 157 3.71 -19.34 -10.53
CA VAL A 157 3.48 -19.93 -9.20
C VAL A 157 2.24 -19.34 -8.54
N PHE A 158 2.10 -18.01 -8.53
CA PHE A 158 0.91 -17.36 -7.96
C PHE A 158 -0.35 -17.68 -8.76
N GLY A 159 -0.29 -17.68 -10.09
CA GLY A 159 -1.42 -18.02 -10.96
C GLY A 159 -1.91 -19.46 -10.75
N ILE A 160 -0.99 -20.42 -10.67
CA ILE A 160 -1.30 -21.83 -10.41
C ILE A 160 -1.90 -21.99 -9.02
N SER A 161 -1.29 -21.38 -7.99
CA SER A 161 -1.79 -21.44 -6.62
C SER A 161 -3.21 -20.87 -6.52
N TYR A 162 -3.47 -19.72 -7.14
CA TYR A 162 -4.81 -19.13 -7.18
C TYR A 162 -5.83 -20.01 -7.88
N PHE A 163 -5.44 -20.61 -9.00
CA PHE A 163 -6.30 -21.54 -9.74
C PHE A 163 -6.69 -22.76 -8.91
N PHE A 164 -5.76 -23.34 -8.17
CA PHE A 164 -6.04 -24.48 -7.28
C PHE A 164 -6.96 -24.09 -6.13
N ILE A 165 -6.72 -22.94 -5.49
CA ILE A 165 -7.59 -22.44 -4.41
C ILE A 165 -8.99 -22.17 -4.94
N PHE A 166 -9.11 -21.50 -6.07
CA PHE A 166 -10.42 -21.19 -6.68
C PHE A 166 -11.21 -22.45 -7.03
N LYS A 167 -10.53 -23.47 -7.59
CA LYS A 167 -11.16 -24.75 -7.92
C LYS A 167 -11.54 -25.55 -6.66
N GLY A 168 -10.73 -25.48 -5.59
CA GLY A 168 -10.99 -26.19 -4.33
C GLY A 168 -12.15 -25.57 -3.53
N VAL A 169 -12.34 -24.25 -3.59
CA VAL A 169 -13.45 -23.54 -2.91
C VAL A 169 -14.78 -23.68 -3.66
N ARG A 170 -14.72 -23.93 -4.97
CA ARG A 170 -15.93 -24.04 -5.80
C ARG A 170 -16.54 -25.43 -5.82
N ASN A 171 -15.83 -26.46 -5.36
CA ASN A 171 -16.33 -27.82 -5.14
C ASN A 171 -16.73 -28.02 -3.70
#